data_ae2175d4f521579d00009503acd1e777
#
_entry.id   ae2175d4f521579d00009503acd1e777
#
_cell.length_a   1.000
_cell.length_b   1.000
_cell.length_c   1.000
_cell.angle_alpha   90.00
_cell.angle_beta   90.00
_cell.angle_gamma   90.00
#
_symmetry.space_group_name_H-M   'P 1'
#
loop_
_entity.id
_entity.type
_entity.pdbx_description
1 polymer ?
#
loop_
_entity_poly.entity_id
_entity_poly.type
_entity_poly.pdbx_seq_one_letter_code
_entity_poly.pdbx_strand_id
1 'polypeptide(L)'
;MPVILPVEGKSPRFGHSCFLAPNATVVGEVEIGDHCSIWFNAVVRGDVGSIHIGEKVNIQDGVVIHATYQKTKVRIGNDVSIGHNAIIHGCTIEDRVLVGMGAIVMDNAVVGRNSIIAAGAVVLEGTRIESGTIYGGIPARKIKDIPPELISGQIERIANHYLVYAGWFERSLETPPCGAKIFPTCE
;
A
#
# COMPACT_ATOMS: atom_id res chain seq x y z
N MET A 1 12.61 14.22 -4.82
CA MET A 1 12.97 12.78 -4.84
C MET A 1 12.31 12.09 -3.65
N PRO A 2 11.96 10.81 -3.74
CA PRO A 2 11.43 10.09 -2.59
C PRO A 2 12.44 10.06 -1.44
N VAL A 3 11.93 10.00 -0.21
CA VAL A 3 12.76 9.88 0.99
C VAL A 3 13.00 8.40 1.27
N ILE A 4 14.21 7.93 1.06
CA ILE A 4 14.62 6.54 1.30
C ILE A 4 15.76 6.56 2.31
N LEU A 5 15.54 6.04 3.51
CA LEU A 5 16.52 6.12 4.59
C LEU A 5 16.73 4.75 5.27
N PRO A 6 17.98 4.40 5.60
CA PRO A 6 18.25 3.28 6.49
C PRO A 6 17.88 3.63 7.94
N VAL A 7 17.46 2.62 8.71
CA VAL A 7 17.26 2.72 10.15
C VAL A 7 17.93 1.51 10.81
N GLU A 8 18.77 1.71 11.83
CA GLU A 8 19.48 0.64 12.54
C GLU A 8 20.22 -0.33 11.58
N GLY A 9 20.88 0.23 10.55
CA GLY A 9 21.63 -0.54 9.55
C GLY A 9 20.78 -1.31 8.54
N LYS A 10 19.46 -1.22 8.59
CA LYS A 10 18.52 -1.85 7.64
C LYS A 10 18.04 -0.82 6.64
N SER A 11 18.16 -1.16 5.36
CA SER A 11 17.76 -0.28 4.25
C SER A 11 16.59 -0.89 3.48
N PRO A 12 15.69 -0.08 2.94
CA PRO A 12 14.64 -0.55 2.05
C PRO A 12 15.23 -1.25 0.81
N ARG A 13 14.59 -2.33 0.39
CA ARG A 13 14.91 -3.06 -0.85
C ARG A 13 13.71 -3.05 -1.77
N PHE A 14 13.97 -2.85 -3.06
CA PHE A 14 12.94 -2.74 -4.09
C PHE A 14 13.18 -3.76 -5.18
N GLY A 15 12.11 -4.36 -5.68
CA GLY A 15 12.11 -5.14 -6.89
C GLY A 15 12.22 -4.26 -8.15
N HIS A 16 12.02 -4.87 -9.30
CA HIS A 16 12.09 -4.18 -10.59
C HIS A 16 10.86 -3.34 -10.88
N SER A 17 11.03 -2.28 -11.67
CA SER A 17 9.94 -1.45 -12.19
C SER A 17 9.01 -0.90 -11.09
N CYS A 18 9.57 -0.45 -9.97
CA CYS A 18 8.84 0.20 -8.90
C CYS A 18 8.76 1.71 -9.13
N PHE A 19 7.56 2.28 -9.07
CA PHE A 19 7.33 3.72 -9.08
C PHE A 19 7.28 4.28 -7.66
N LEU A 20 8.06 5.33 -7.38
CA LEU A 20 8.00 6.10 -6.14
C LEU A 20 7.74 7.57 -6.46
N ALA A 21 6.63 8.10 -5.97
CA ALA A 21 6.34 9.53 -6.12
C ALA A 21 7.42 10.38 -5.43
N PRO A 22 7.70 11.61 -5.90
CA PRO A 22 8.81 12.44 -5.42
C PRO A 22 8.82 12.73 -3.91
N ASN A 23 7.69 12.63 -3.24
CA ASN A 23 7.57 12.84 -1.79
C ASN A 23 7.08 11.60 -1.02
N ALA A 24 7.14 10.42 -1.64
CA ALA A 24 6.94 9.15 -0.94
C ALA A 24 8.08 8.91 0.05
N THR A 25 7.78 8.31 1.18
CA THR A 25 8.76 8.01 2.24
C THR A 25 8.81 6.51 2.50
N VAL A 26 10.00 5.90 2.36
CA VAL A 26 10.23 4.49 2.66
C VAL A 26 11.48 4.36 3.51
N VAL A 27 11.36 3.88 4.74
CA VAL A 27 12.50 3.84 5.67
C VAL A 27 12.58 2.51 6.43
N GLY A 28 13.81 2.09 6.75
CA GLY A 28 14.09 0.92 7.59
C GLY A 28 13.97 -0.42 6.87
N GLU A 29 13.56 -1.46 7.62
CA GLU A 29 13.45 -2.84 7.15
C GLU A 29 12.18 -3.04 6.31
N VAL A 30 12.25 -2.63 5.04
CA VAL A 30 11.15 -2.73 4.07
C VAL A 30 11.62 -3.52 2.85
N GLU A 31 10.84 -4.52 2.45
CA GLU A 31 11.02 -5.25 1.20
C GLU A 31 9.78 -5.05 0.31
N ILE A 32 10.02 -4.66 -0.94
CA ILE A 32 8.97 -4.36 -1.91
C ILE A 32 9.26 -5.18 -3.17
N GLY A 33 8.29 -5.97 -3.61
CA GLY A 33 8.35 -6.77 -4.82
C GLY A 33 8.28 -5.94 -6.10
N ASP A 34 8.24 -6.65 -7.23
CA ASP A 34 8.24 -6.04 -8.56
C ASP A 34 6.94 -5.28 -8.87
N HIS A 35 7.03 -4.29 -9.75
CA HIS A 35 5.88 -3.55 -10.29
C HIS A 35 5.02 -2.84 -9.25
N CYS A 36 5.56 -2.50 -8.10
CA CYS A 36 4.85 -1.75 -7.07
C CYS A 36 4.85 -0.24 -7.35
N SER A 37 3.85 0.46 -6.82
CA SER A 37 3.78 1.92 -6.90
C SER A 37 3.47 2.54 -5.55
N ILE A 38 4.29 3.52 -5.14
CA ILE A 38 4.15 4.25 -3.87
C ILE A 38 3.90 5.71 -4.20
N TRP A 39 2.72 6.20 -3.84
CA TRP A 39 2.18 7.46 -4.31
C TRP A 39 2.49 8.61 -3.36
N PHE A 40 1.95 9.80 -3.68
CA PHE A 40 2.32 11.03 -3.02
C PHE A 40 1.96 11.02 -1.52
N ASN A 41 2.89 11.49 -0.67
CA ASN A 41 2.75 11.52 0.79
C ASN A 41 2.54 10.15 1.46
N ALA A 42 2.69 9.05 0.75
CA ALA A 42 2.63 7.73 1.38
C ALA A 42 3.89 7.50 2.22
N VAL A 43 3.71 6.88 3.40
CA VAL A 43 4.78 6.57 4.35
C VAL A 43 4.81 5.08 4.64
N VAL A 44 5.91 4.41 4.31
CA VAL A 44 6.19 3.01 4.63
C VAL A 44 7.37 2.97 5.59
N ARG A 45 7.10 2.74 6.88
CA ARG A 45 8.10 2.90 7.93
C ARG A 45 8.38 1.60 8.68
N GLY A 46 9.46 0.93 8.30
CA GLY A 46 9.96 -0.32 8.87
C GLY A 46 11.07 -0.13 9.90
N ASP A 47 10.94 0.84 10.80
CA ASP A 47 11.92 1.16 11.84
C ASP A 47 11.81 0.25 13.06
N VAL A 48 10.62 -0.18 13.42
CA VAL A 48 10.34 -0.96 14.63
C VAL A 48 9.85 -2.39 14.36
N GLY A 49 9.51 -2.70 13.12
CA GLY A 49 9.07 -4.01 12.66
C GLY A 49 9.23 -4.13 11.15
N SER A 50 9.58 -5.31 10.66
CA SER A 50 9.75 -5.52 9.21
C SER A 50 8.44 -5.40 8.45
N ILE A 51 8.52 -4.82 7.25
CA ILE A 51 7.43 -4.69 6.31
C ILE A 51 7.80 -5.45 5.03
N HIS A 52 6.96 -6.38 4.63
CA HIS A 52 7.12 -7.14 3.40
C HIS A 52 5.92 -6.92 2.49
N ILE A 53 6.16 -6.47 1.27
CA ILE A 53 5.17 -6.13 0.27
C ILE A 53 5.45 -6.96 -0.98
N GLY A 54 4.44 -7.70 -1.43
CA GLY A 54 4.51 -8.53 -2.62
C GLY A 54 4.62 -7.75 -3.91
N GLU A 55 4.28 -8.39 -5.00
CA GLU A 55 4.37 -7.81 -6.34
C GLU A 55 3.08 -7.06 -6.71
N LYS A 56 3.21 -6.05 -7.59
CA LYS A 56 2.10 -5.31 -8.19
C LYS A 56 1.15 -4.71 -7.15
N VAL A 57 1.72 -4.21 -6.05
CA VAL A 57 0.99 -3.52 -4.99
C VAL A 57 1.00 -2.02 -5.27
N ASN A 58 -0.18 -1.37 -5.15
CA ASN A 58 -0.24 0.09 -5.17
C ASN A 58 -0.59 0.64 -3.79
N ILE A 59 0.26 1.52 -3.31
CA ILE A 59 0.15 2.23 -2.03
C ILE A 59 -0.19 3.67 -2.35
N GLN A 60 -1.47 4.01 -2.25
CA GLN A 60 -2.01 5.27 -2.75
C GLN A 60 -1.65 6.46 -1.85
N ASP A 61 -2.02 7.66 -2.31
CA ASP A 61 -1.64 8.91 -1.64
C ASP A 61 -2.03 8.94 -0.17
N GLY A 62 -1.09 9.39 0.67
CA GLY A 62 -1.31 9.57 2.10
C GLY A 62 -1.44 8.28 2.93
N VAL A 63 -1.24 7.11 2.34
CA VAL A 63 -1.26 5.83 3.08
C VAL A 63 -0.12 5.78 4.09
N VAL A 64 -0.40 5.23 5.27
CA VAL A 64 0.62 4.96 6.29
C VAL A 64 0.70 3.45 6.55
N ILE A 65 1.91 2.89 6.42
CA ILE A 65 2.20 1.50 6.75
C ILE A 65 3.25 1.45 7.86
N HIS A 66 2.90 0.83 9.00
CA HIS A 66 3.78 0.76 10.16
C HIS A 66 3.49 -0.50 10.99
N ALA A 67 4.23 -0.71 12.07
CA ALA A 67 4.08 -1.84 12.98
C ALA A 67 4.32 -1.43 14.43
N THR A 68 3.92 -2.26 15.39
CA THR A 68 4.24 -2.07 16.81
C THR A 68 5.61 -2.69 17.15
N TYR A 69 6.46 -1.93 17.82
CA TYR A 69 7.81 -2.33 18.23
C TYR A 69 7.84 -3.69 18.92
N GLN A 70 8.67 -4.60 18.41
CA GLN A 70 8.87 -5.97 18.90
C GLN A 70 7.60 -6.84 19.02
N LYS A 71 6.45 -6.39 18.53
CA LYS A 71 5.18 -7.12 18.63
C LYS A 71 4.65 -7.58 17.28
N THR A 72 4.70 -6.73 16.28
CA THR A 72 4.05 -7.02 15.01
C THR A 72 4.95 -6.75 13.80
N LYS A 73 4.56 -7.29 12.67
CA LYS A 73 5.16 -7.08 11.36
C LYS A 73 4.03 -6.84 10.36
N VAL A 74 4.36 -6.22 9.23
CA VAL A 74 3.39 -6.10 8.14
C VAL A 74 3.75 -7.06 7.02
N ARG A 75 2.75 -7.78 6.52
CA ARG A 75 2.84 -8.61 5.32
C ARG A 75 1.72 -8.25 4.37
N ILE A 76 2.06 -7.92 3.15
CA ILE A 76 1.12 -7.60 2.08
C ILE A 76 1.44 -8.52 0.91
N GLY A 77 0.43 -9.24 0.44
CA GLY A 77 0.53 -10.16 -0.69
C GLY A 77 0.60 -9.44 -2.04
N ASN A 78 0.34 -10.18 -3.10
CA ASN A 78 0.41 -9.68 -4.48
C ASN A 78 -0.93 -9.09 -4.93
N ASP A 79 -0.89 -8.22 -5.95
CA ASP A 79 -2.08 -7.58 -6.55
C ASP A 79 -2.97 -6.86 -5.52
N VAL A 80 -2.38 -6.26 -4.49
CA VAL A 80 -3.09 -5.53 -3.44
C VAL A 80 -3.16 -4.05 -3.77
N SER A 81 -4.35 -3.47 -3.61
CA SER A 81 -4.55 -2.02 -3.71
C SER A 81 -4.88 -1.43 -2.34
N ILE A 82 -4.09 -0.47 -1.89
CA ILE A 82 -4.29 0.24 -0.63
C ILE A 82 -4.73 1.66 -0.95
N GLY A 83 -6.02 1.92 -0.71
CA GLY A 83 -6.69 3.17 -1.05
C GLY A 83 -6.17 4.38 -0.28
N HIS A 84 -6.35 5.57 -0.86
CA HIS A 84 -5.87 6.84 -0.32
C HIS A 84 -6.16 7.00 1.18
N ASN A 85 -5.17 7.50 1.92
CA ASN A 85 -5.25 7.76 3.37
C ASN A 85 -5.59 6.54 4.24
N ALA A 86 -5.45 5.31 3.74
CA ALA A 86 -5.61 4.13 4.58
C ALA A 86 -4.43 3.97 5.55
N ILE A 87 -4.68 3.30 6.68
CA ILE A 87 -3.67 2.95 7.67
C ILE A 87 -3.56 1.43 7.76
N ILE A 88 -2.36 0.91 7.52
CA ILE A 88 -2.02 -0.51 7.60
C ILE A 88 -1.02 -0.68 8.73
N HIS A 89 -1.46 -1.28 9.82
CA HIS A 89 -0.65 -1.36 11.02
C HIS A 89 -0.52 -2.79 11.53
N GLY A 90 0.70 -3.33 11.55
CA GLY A 90 1.05 -4.61 12.16
C GLY A 90 0.25 -5.83 11.72
N CYS A 91 -0.28 -5.87 10.51
CA CYS A 91 -1.25 -6.85 10.04
C CYS A 91 -0.76 -7.67 8.83
N THR A 92 -1.54 -8.65 8.44
CA THR A 92 -1.35 -9.43 7.21
C THR A 92 -2.50 -9.18 6.25
N ILE A 93 -2.17 -8.83 5.01
CA ILE A 93 -3.11 -8.71 3.90
C ILE A 93 -2.70 -9.73 2.85
N GLU A 94 -3.57 -10.68 2.54
CA GLU A 94 -3.30 -11.70 1.52
C GLU A 94 -3.44 -11.14 0.09
N ASP A 95 -3.25 -12.00 -0.91
CA ASP A 95 -3.27 -11.60 -2.31
C ASP A 95 -4.64 -11.09 -2.77
N ARG A 96 -4.64 -10.20 -3.74
CA ARG A 96 -5.85 -9.68 -4.41
C ARG A 96 -6.85 -9.11 -3.42
N VAL A 97 -6.39 -8.18 -2.60
CA VAL A 97 -7.22 -7.43 -1.64
C VAL A 97 -7.30 -5.98 -2.06
N LEU A 98 -8.49 -5.41 -1.97
CA LEU A 98 -8.72 -3.97 -2.07
C LEU A 98 -9.03 -3.41 -0.68
N VAL A 99 -8.12 -2.59 -0.15
CA VAL A 99 -8.37 -1.79 1.04
C VAL A 99 -8.90 -0.43 0.61
N GLY A 100 -10.12 -0.10 1.00
CA GLY A 100 -10.79 1.14 0.64
C GLY A 100 -10.14 2.37 1.25
N MET A 101 -10.39 3.53 0.65
CA MET A 101 -9.87 4.83 1.08
C MET A 101 -10.20 5.10 2.55
N GLY A 102 -9.22 5.58 3.32
CA GLY A 102 -9.39 5.92 4.73
C GLY A 102 -9.68 4.73 5.66
N ALA A 103 -9.59 3.49 5.18
CA ALA A 103 -9.77 2.33 6.05
C ALA A 103 -8.55 2.14 6.97
N ILE A 104 -8.79 1.55 8.15
CA ILE A 104 -7.77 1.25 9.15
C ILE A 104 -7.75 -0.25 9.38
N VAL A 105 -6.59 -0.88 9.22
CA VAL A 105 -6.37 -2.30 9.53
C VAL A 105 -5.34 -2.39 10.64
N MET A 106 -5.78 -2.87 11.81
CA MET A 106 -4.99 -2.84 13.05
C MET A 106 -4.13 -4.10 13.22
N ASP A 107 -3.28 -4.05 14.24
CA ASP A 107 -2.32 -5.09 14.60
C ASP A 107 -2.92 -6.50 14.64
N ASN A 108 -2.14 -7.47 14.16
CA ASN A 108 -2.51 -8.89 14.15
C ASN A 108 -3.79 -9.24 13.36
N ALA A 109 -4.42 -8.26 12.69
CA ALA A 109 -5.51 -8.56 11.78
C ALA A 109 -5.00 -9.34 10.56
N VAL A 110 -5.84 -10.22 10.03
CA VAL A 110 -5.58 -10.98 8.81
C VAL A 110 -6.72 -10.75 7.84
N VAL A 111 -6.41 -10.19 6.67
CA VAL A 111 -7.37 -9.99 5.59
C VAL A 111 -7.17 -11.08 4.55
N GLY A 112 -8.14 -11.99 4.44
CA GLY A 112 -8.11 -13.10 3.50
C GLY A 112 -8.16 -12.64 2.04
N ARG A 113 -7.61 -13.45 1.15
CA ARG A 113 -7.50 -13.15 -0.29
C ARG A 113 -8.83 -12.86 -0.97
N ASN A 114 -8.79 -12.18 -2.09
CA ASN A 114 -9.98 -11.83 -2.88
C ASN A 114 -11.04 -11.06 -2.08
N SER A 115 -10.64 -10.21 -1.14
CA SER A 115 -11.55 -9.49 -0.25
C SER A 115 -11.50 -7.99 -0.46
N ILE A 116 -12.55 -7.31 -0.05
CA ILE A 116 -12.63 -5.85 -0.06
C ILE A 116 -12.89 -5.35 1.36
N ILE A 117 -12.06 -4.44 1.83
CA ILE A 117 -12.33 -3.61 2.99
C ILE A 117 -12.94 -2.31 2.48
N ALA A 118 -14.17 -2.01 2.87
CA ALA A 118 -14.88 -0.82 2.42
C ALA A 118 -14.18 0.47 2.90
N ALA A 119 -14.37 1.57 2.16
CA ALA A 119 -13.82 2.86 2.55
C ALA A 119 -14.26 3.27 3.96
N GLY A 120 -13.33 3.83 4.74
CA GLY A 120 -13.56 4.28 6.12
C GLY A 120 -13.80 3.17 7.13
N ALA A 121 -13.65 1.90 6.76
CA ALA A 121 -13.84 0.80 7.69
C ALA A 121 -12.69 0.69 8.70
N VAL A 122 -12.99 0.23 9.93
CA VAL A 122 -11.99 -0.04 10.98
C VAL A 122 -11.99 -1.52 11.31
N VAL A 123 -10.94 -2.22 10.86
CA VAL A 123 -10.66 -3.61 11.18
C VAL A 123 -9.87 -3.66 12.48
N LEU A 124 -10.50 -4.12 13.56
CA LEU A 124 -9.90 -4.16 14.88
C LEU A 124 -8.76 -5.17 14.96
N GLU A 125 -7.91 -4.99 15.97
CA GLU A 125 -6.80 -5.88 16.28
C GLU A 125 -7.25 -7.35 16.35
N GLY A 126 -6.43 -8.25 15.80
CA GLY A 126 -6.66 -9.69 15.80
C GLY A 126 -7.84 -10.18 14.96
N THR A 127 -8.58 -9.30 14.27
CA THR A 127 -9.70 -9.70 13.43
C THR A 127 -9.24 -10.55 12.26
N ARG A 128 -9.95 -11.66 12.00
CA ARG A 128 -9.75 -12.50 10.81
C ARG A 128 -10.89 -12.27 9.83
N ILE A 129 -10.55 -11.72 8.67
CA ILE A 129 -11.48 -11.51 7.56
C ILE A 129 -11.40 -12.71 6.64
N GLU A 130 -12.54 -13.32 6.37
CA GLU A 130 -12.65 -14.47 5.48
C GLU A 130 -12.28 -14.09 4.05
N SER A 131 -11.64 -15.02 3.34
CA SER A 131 -11.36 -14.85 1.92
C SER A 131 -12.66 -14.73 1.11
N GLY A 132 -12.63 -13.93 0.06
CA GLY A 132 -13.78 -13.78 -0.83
C GLY A 132 -14.95 -13.00 -0.23
N THR A 133 -14.68 -12.04 0.65
CA THR A 133 -15.73 -11.30 1.37
C THR A 133 -15.56 -9.78 1.30
N ILE A 134 -16.63 -9.06 1.58
CA ILE A 134 -16.62 -7.59 1.74
C ILE A 134 -16.93 -7.28 3.20
N TYR A 135 -16.03 -6.54 3.85
CA TYR A 135 -16.18 -6.03 5.21
C TYR A 135 -16.27 -4.51 5.21
N GLY A 136 -17.06 -3.94 6.11
CA GLY A 136 -17.21 -2.49 6.25
C GLY A 136 -17.77 -2.07 7.59
N GLY A 137 -17.72 -0.76 7.86
CA GLY A 137 -18.22 -0.14 9.10
C GLY A 137 -17.16 0.01 10.20
N ILE A 138 -17.57 0.55 11.35
CA ILE A 138 -16.75 0.79 12.55
C ILE A 138 -17.49 0.21 13.76
N PRO A 139 -17.02 -0.92 14.31
CA PRO A 139 -15.98 -1.80 13.80
C PRO A 139 -16.42 -2.54 12.51
N ALA A 140 -15.47 -2.95 11.68
CA ALA A 140 -15.76 -3.64 10.44
C ALA A 140 -16.47 -4.98 10.67
N ARG A 141 -17.52 -5.24 9.88
CA ARG A 141 -18.30 -6.49 9.90
C ARG A 141 -18.49 -6.97 8.48
N LYS A 142 -18.69 -8.27 8.32
CA LYS A 142 -19.01 -8.88 7.04
C LYS A 142 -20.32 -8.28 6.50
N ILE A 143 -20.25 -7.73 5.30
CA ILE A 143 -21.42 -7.21 4.58
C ILE A 143 -22.02 -8.33 3.71
N LYS A 144 -21.16 -9.00 2.91
CA LYS A 144 -21.55 -10.10 2.02
C LYS A 144 -20.31 -10.82 1.47
N ASP A 145 -20.54 -11.93 0.80
CA ASP A 145 -19.52 -12.55 -0.05
C ASP A 145 -19.29 -11.67 -1.29
N ILE A 146 -18.07 -11.67 -1.79
CA ILE A 146 -17.73 -10.87 -2.96
C ILE A 146 -18.27 -11.55 -4.23
N PRO A 147 -19.05 -10.87 -5.06
CA PRO A 147 -19.42 -11.38 -6.35
C PRO A 147 -18.17 -11.55 -7.26
N PRO A 148 -18.06 -12.65 -8.02
CA PRO A 148 -16.88 -12.91 -8.88
C PRO A 148 -16.52 -11.75 -9.81
N GLU A 149 -17.53 -11.04 -10.33
CA GLU A 149 -17.36 -9.88 -11.21
C GLU A 149 -16.67 -8.69 -10.53
N LEU A 150 -16.69 -8.58 -9.20
CA LEU A 150 -15.94 -7.54 -8.48
C LEU A 150 -14.47 -7.89 -8.32
N ILE A 151 -14.09 -9.15 -8.38
CA ILE A 151 -12.68 -9.55 -8.33
C ILE A 151 -11.97 -9.01 -9.57
N SER A 152 -12.48 -9.34 -10.76
CA SER A 152 -11.92 -8.82 -12.02
C SER A 152 -12.22 -7.34 -12.25
N GLY A 153 -13.47 -6.93 -12.01
CA GLY A 153 -13.98 -5.58 -12.30
C GLY A 153 -13.48 -4.50 -11.34
N GLN A 154 -13.09 -4.84 -10.12
CA GLN A 154 -12.54 -3.86 -9.17
C GLN A 154 -11.13 -4.19 -8.71
N ILE A 155 -10.89 -5.35 -8.11
CA ILE A 155 -9.59 -5.64 -7.50
C ILE A 155 -8.50 -5.68 -8.56
N GLU A 156 -8.62 -6.55 -9.56
CA GLU A 156 -7.61 -6.71 -10.61
C GLU A 156 -7.52 -5.47 -11.51
N ARG A 157 -8.69 -4.86 -11.85
CA ARG A 157 -8.70 -3.65 -12.66
C ARG A 157 -7.94 -2.50 -12.00
N ILE A 158 -8.14 -2.25 -10.70
CA ILE A 158 -7.44 -1.18 -9.99
C ILE A 158 -5.94 -1.47 -9.96
N ALA A 159 -5.53 -2.69 -9.58
CA ALA A 159 -4.12 -3.08 -9.56
C ALA A 159 -3.45 -2.87 -10.93
N ASN A 160 -4.13 -3.24 -12.03
CA ASN A 160 -3.64 -3.04 -13.40
C ASN A 160 -3.56 -1.55 -13.80
N HIS A 161 -4.56 -0.75 -13.44
CA HIS A 161 -4.59 0.67 -13.80
C HIS A 161 -3.46 1.46 -13.12
N TYR A 162 -3.08 1.09 -11.91
CA TYR A 162 -1.97 1.77 -11.22
C TYR A 162 -0.61 1.56 -11.90
N LEU A 163 -0.42 0.47 -12.64
CA LEU A 163 0.75 0.32 -13.52
C LEU A 163 0.75 1.35 -14.65
N VAL A 164 -0.43 1.55 -15.27
CA VAL A 164 -0.58 2.55 -16.33
C VAL A 164 -0.37 3.97 -15.80
N TYR A 165 -0.93 4.27 -14.64
CA TYR A 165 -0.79 5.59 -14.00
C TYR A 165 0.65 5.89 -13.63
N ALA A 166 1.38 4.93 -13.07
CA ALA A 166 2.81 5.08 -12.78
C ALA A 166 3.58 5.50 -14.02
N GLY A 167 3.36 4.84 -15.17
CA GLY A 167 3.99 5.20 -16.43
C GLY A 167 3.65 6.61 -16.94
N TRP A 168 2.50 7.19 -16.59
CA TRP A 168 2.21 8.59 -16.93
C TRP A 168 3.10 9.55 -16.15
N PHE A 169 3.28 9.28 -14.85
CA PHE A 169 4.11 10.12 -13.98
C PHE A 169 5.59 9.98 -14.28
N GLU A 170 6.08 8.78 -14.59
CA GLU A 170 7.47 8.56 -14.99
C GLU A 170 7.83 9.45 -16.20
N ARG A 171 7.03 9.40 -17.26
CA ARG A 171 7.21 10.26 -18.44
C ARG A 171 7.11 11.76 -18.13
N SER A 172 6.21 12.14 -17.24
CA SER A 172 6.02 13.55 -16.86
C SER A 172 7.17 14.08 -16.00
N LEU A 173 7.80 13.25 -15.19
CA LEU A 173 8.96 13.62 -14.38
C LEU A 173 10.23 13.77 -15.23
N GLU A 174 10.35 13.01 -16.33
CA GLU A 174 11.44 13.16 -17.31
C GLU A 174 11.31 14.46 -18.13
N THR A 175 10.07 14.92 -18.34
CA THR A 175 9.80 16.12 -19.18
C THR A 175 8.92 17.10 -18.40
N PRO A 176 9.51 17.90 -17.47
CA PRO A 176 8.74 18.86 -16.70
C PRO A 176 8.08 19.92 -17.61
N PRO A 177 6.89 20.42 -17.25
CA PRO A 177 6.20 21.44 -18.02
C PRO A 177 7.08 22.68 -18.16
N CYS A 178 7.07 23.28 -19.35
CA CYS A 178 7.85 24.47 -19.69
C CYS A 178 7.62 25.57 -18.64
N GLY A 179 8.70 26.06 -18.00
CA GLY A 179 8.67 27.12 -16.99
C GLY A 179 8.52 26.66 -15.53
N ALA A 180 8.24 25.40 -15.26
CA ALA A 180 8.23 24.89 -13.90
C ALA A 180 9.64 24.40 -13.50
N LYS A 181 10.30 25.10 -12.58
CA LYS A 181 11.47 24.54 -11.88
C LYS A 181 10.99 23.55 -10.82
N ILE A 182 11.02 22.28 -11.13
CA ILE A 182 10.56 21.23 -10.20
C ILE A 182 11.56 21.01 -9.05
N PHE A 183 12.84 21.43 -9.22
CA PHE A 183 13.88 21.34 -8.17
C PHE A 183 14.79 22.60 -8.20
N PRO A 184 15.22 23.08 -7.04
CA PRO A 184 16.34 24.02 -7.02
C PRO A 184 17.59 23.29 -7.56
N THR A 185 18.21 23.86 -8.57
CA THR A 185 19.57 23.45 -8.94
C THR A 185 20.46 23.73 -7.74
N CYS A 186 21.05 22.69 -7.12
CA CYS A 186 22.16 22.90 -6.20
C CYS A 186 23.32 23.46 -7.05
N GLU A 187 23.61 24.75 -6.90
CA GLU A 187 24.91 25.33 -7.25
C GLU A 187 25.93 25.02 -6.18
#